data_6b084a5ceea08611ae8fde9731514f75
#
_entry.id   6b084a5ceea08611ae8fde9731514f75
#
_cell.length_a   1.000
_cell.length_b   1.000
_cell.length_c   1.000
_cell.angle_alpha   90.00
_cell.angle_beta   90.00
_cell.angle_gamma   90.00
#
_symmetry.space_group_name_H-M   'P 1'
#
loop_
_entity.id
_entity.type
_entity.pdbx_description
1 polymer ?
#
loop_
_entity_poly.entity_id
_entity_poly.type
_entity_poly.pdbx_seq_one_letter_code
_entity_poly.pdbx_strand_id
1 'polypeptide(L)'
;MSKLNIDQKTILLLLTDKHSDFLIPDYQRPYAWGEDECSTLWDDLFSFAFPNDDCDAFDKDADEYFLGPIVTFKNDSNQLEIIDGQQRLTTIMLLLRAFYDKFANMKDKRSVKMRESIAGCVWKTDEYGEPDMGALKIDSEVASDADKGEFLDILKHGAVGDGAKSAYAKNYTFFMKRLAQMASEWPTYIVLFAARILNNVILLPIEAESQDTALRIFSTLNDRGLPLADADIFKSQFYKHYSAEGRKDEFVSRWKALEEGANLIFKPATGTPLDELFTRYMYYRRAKKGIRDTTTKSLRDFYSEGGYEILKEDSTLDDLEALLVFWKSVSAQEGFSKRVLRRLFVLNYAPNGMWTYLLSTWFLAKRDDAGELDDEELYGFLRYITGFIYAYSLERPGVNALRVPVYPVLIDIVEGRDVDFSSHAFDREAMLGRFRTYQFTNQRRFTRSMLVWWAYTDAEQPLMDLDTTLEIEHIYARKRNEVHPLSNMANLEALGNKAMLEKRVNIRAADYQLQDKRKYYEGYLNAKGAEVPGTAVRELVEIASNDDFTESDIEQRTERIIVAFVDWLGELGLLRG
;
A
#
# COMPACT_ATOMS: atom_id res chain seq x y z
N MET A 1 -27.57 -10.65 -25.49
CA MET A 1 -26.10 -10.81 -25.52
C MET A 1 -25.55 -9.58 -26.17
N SER A 2 -24.91 -8.70 -25.42
CA SER A 2 -24.23 -7.52 -25.97
C SER A 2 -23.12 -8.00 -26.90
N LYS A 3 -23.11 -7.52 -28.14
CA LYS A 3 -22.02 -7.79 -29.08
C LYS A 3 -20.86 -6.89 -28.66
N LEU A 4 -19.80 -7.47 -28.08
CA LEU A 4 -18.52 -6.80 -27.94
C LEU A 4 -17.98 -6.54 -29.35
N ASN A 5 -17.79 -5.28 -29.70
CA ASN A 5 -17.09 -4.91 -30.92
C ASN A 5 -15.60 -4.87 -30.59
N ILE A 6 -14.89 -5.93 -30.94
CA ILE A 6 -13.46 -6.08 -30.69
C ILE A 6 -12.79 -6.09 -32.06
N ASP A 7 -12.09 -5.01 -32.36
CA ASP A 7 -11.31 -4.90 -33.60
C ASP A 7 -9.93 -4.33 -33.26
N GLN A 8 -8.87 -5.00 -33.73
CA GLN A 8 -7.52 -4.48 -33.52
C GLN A 8 -7.28 -3.24 -34.39
N LYS A 9 -6.70 -2.20 -33.83
CA LYS A 9 -6.35 -0.98 -34.54
C LYS A 9 -4.90 -0.62 -34.30
N THR A 10 -4.21 -0.20 -35.36
CA THR A 10 -2.90 0.44 -35.21
C THR A 10 -3.05 1.78 -34.48
N ILE A 11 -1.97 2.30 -33.92
CA ILE A 11 -1.97 3.62 -33.25
C ILE A 11 -2.51 4.68 -34.21
N LEU A 12 -2.07 4.65 -35.47
CA LEU A 12 -2.54 5.59 -36.50
C LEU A 12 -4.05 5.49 -36.68
N LEU A 13 -4.58 4.28 -36.95
CA LEU A 13 -6.01 4.07 -37.20
C LEU A 13 -6.86 4.42 -35.97
N LEU A 14 -6.38 4.10 -34.78
CA LEU A 14 -7.11 4.40 -33.56
C LEU A 14 -7.22 5.91 -33.33
N LEU A 15 -6.10 6.64 -33.40
CA LEU A 15 -6.07 8.06 -33.05
C LEU A 15 -6.54 8.99 -34.17
N THR A 16 -6.46 8.59 -35.44
CA THR A 16 -6.99 9.40 -36.56
C THR A 16 -8.48 9.19 -36.80
N ASP A 17 -9.11 8.21 -36.16
CA ASP A 17 -10.56 8.02 -36.26
C ASP A 17 -11.28 9.30 -35.76
N LYS A 18 -12.26 9.75 -36.54
CA LYS A 18 -13.04 10.98 -36.22
C LYS A 18 -13.85 10.86 -34.95
N HIS A 19 -14.15 9.63 -34.53
CA HIS A 19 -14.90 9.35 -33.29
C HIS A 19 -13.98 9.12 -32.07
N SER A 20 -12.67 9.14 -32.26
CA SER A 20 -11.70 9.00 -31.17
C SER A 20 -11.51 10.33 -30.46
N ASP A 21 -12.36 10.57 -29.48
CA ASP A 21 -12.29 11.67 -28.52
C ASP A 21 -12.20 11.04 -27.12
N PHE A 22 -10.97 10.91 -26.60
CA PHE A 22 -10.71 10.18 -25.38
C PHE A 22 -10.79 11.11 -24.18
N LEU A 23 -11.44 10.63 -23.11
CA LEU A 23 -11.51 11.29 -21.82
C LEU A 23 -10.95 10.38 -20.74
N ILE A 24 -9.95 10.84 -20.00
CA ILE A 24 -9.54 10.23 -18.74
C ILE A 24 -10.42 10.86 -17.67
N PRO A 25 -11.40 10.12 -17.13
CA PRO A 25 -12.39 10.70 -16.22
C PRO A 25 -11.79 11.03 -14.85
N ASP A 26 -12.49 11.87 -14.10
CA ASP A 26 -12.06 12.42 -12.83
C ASP A 26 -11.89 11.39 -11.69
N TYR A 27 -12.55 10.25 -11.79
CA TYR A 27 -12.42 9.13 -10.84
C TYR A 27 -11.22 8.23 -11.10
N GLN A 28 -10.49 8.40 -12.20
CA GLN A 28 -9.27 7.63 -12.48
C GLN A 28 -8.10 8.07 -11.59
N ARG A 29 -7.11 7.18 -11.46
CA ARG A 29 -5.86 7.50 -10.75
C ARG A 29 -5.00 8.46 -11.59
N PRO A 30 -4.16 9.29 -10.95
CA PRO A 30 -3.18 10.09 -11.66
C PRO A 30 -2.23 9.25 -12.53
N TYR A 31 -1.62 9.90 -13.50
CA TYR A 31 -0.56 9.29 -14.28
C TYR A 31 0.64 8.94 -13.38
N ALA A 32 1.03 7.68 -13.37
CA ALA A 32 2.02 7.14 -12.43
C ALA A 32 3.24 6.48 -13.11
N TRP A 33 3.25 6.32 -14.44
CA TRP A 33 4.43 5.80 -15.13
C TRP A 33 5.61 6.77 -14.99
N GLY A 34 6.77 6.22 -14.62
CA GLY A 34 8.02 6.93 -14.49
C GLY A 34 8.99 6.61 -15.64
N GLU A 35 10.26 6.95 -15.42
CA GLU A 35 11.32 6.73 -16.41
C GLU A 35 11.54 5.23 -16.69
N ASP A 36 11.37 4.37 -15.69
CA ASP A 36 11.59 2.92 -15.83
C ASP A 36 10.56 2.29 -16.80
N GLU A 37 9.26 2.61 -16.64
CA GLU A 37 8.21 2.12 -17.53
C GLU A 37 8.35 2.71 -18.92
N CYS A 38 8.72 3.97 -19.04
CA CYS A 38 8.96 4.63 -20.32
C CYS A 38 10.20 4.06 -21.04
N SER A 39 11.26 3.72 -20.30
CA SER A 39 12.44 3.06 -20.86
C SER A 39 12.11 1.67 -21.36
N THR A 40 11.37 0.89 -20.57
CA THR A 40 10.91 -0.44 -20.99
C THR A 40 10.09 -0.35 -22.28
N LEU A 41 9.12 0.55 -22.32
CA LEU A 41 8.32 0.75 -23.54
C LEU A 41 9.17 1.16 -24.74
N TRP A 42 10.13 2.08 -24.54
CA TRP A 42 11.03 2.52 -25.60
C TRP A 42 11.87 1.36 -26.13
N ASP A 43 12.49 0.58 -25.25
CA ASP A 43 13.38 -0.51 -25.61
C ASP A 43 12.62 -1.65 -26.31
N ASP A 44 11.38 -1.94 -25.87
CA ASP A 44 10.47 -2.89 -26.54
C ASP A 44 10.12 -2.42 -27.96
N LEU A 45 9.70 -1.16 -28.11
CA LEU A 45 9.33 -0.58 -29.40
C LEU A 45 10.55 -0.49 -30.35
N PHE A 46 11.73 -0.18 -29.80
CA PHE A 46 12.95 -0.11 -30.59
C PHE A 46 13.39 -1.49 -31.08
N SER A 47 13.41 -2.48 -30.19
CA SER A 47 13.76 -3.87 -30.54
C SER A 47 12.77 -4.49 -31.53
N PHE A 48 11.48 -4.16 -31.36
CA PHE A 48 10.45 -4.54 -32.33
C PHE A 48 10.69 -3.88 -33.70
N ALA A 49 10.98 -2.59 -33.72
CA ALA A 49 11.15 -1.85 -34.97
C ALA A 49 12.43 -2.21 -35.72
N PHE A 50 13.47 -2.63 -35.02
CA PHE A 50 14.81 -2.91 -35.56
C PHE A 50 15.35 -4.23 -35.02
N PRO A 51 14.78 -5.39 -35.47
CA PRO A 51 15.28 -6.70 -35.06
C PRO A 51 16.77 -6.82 -35.36
N ASN A 52 17.57 -7.20 -34.36
CA ASN A 52 19.03 -7.30 -34.45
C ASN A 52 19.75 -6.01 -34.91
N ASP A 53 19.19 -4.85 -34.57
CA ASP A 53 19.66 -3.52 -34.99
C ASP A 53 19.69 -3.33 -36.53
N ASP A 54 18.91 -4.11 -37.24
CA ASP A 54 18.82 -4.08 -38.71
C ASP A 54 17.46 -3.51 -39.15
N CYS A 55 17.50 -2.37 -39.88
CA CYS A 55 16.28 -1.72 -40.35
C CYS A 55 15.60 -2.47 -41.53
N ASP A 56 16.33 -3.35 -42.20
CA ASP A 56 15.80 -4.13 -43.35
C ASP A 56 15.22 -5.48 -42.88
N ALA A 57 15.50 -5.91 -41.65
CA ALA A 57 15.01 -7.19 -41.14
C ALA A 57 13.52 -7.19 -40.79
N PHE A 58 12.90 -6.02 -40.67
CA PHE A 58 11.49 -5.88 -40.30
C PHE A 58 10.56 -6.18 -41.47
N ASP A 59 9.63 -7.10 -41.30
CA ASP A 59 8.55 -7.37 -42.27
C ASP A 59 7.32 -6.50 -41.93
N LYS A 60 7.11 -5.44 -42.72
CA LYS A 60 6.01 -4.48 -42.51
C LYS A 60 4.61 -5.08 -42.65
N ASP A 61 4.50 -6.21 -43.33
CA ASP A 61 3.21 -6.84 -43.63
C ASP A 61 2.88 -8.00 -42.68
N ALA A 62 3.88 -8.50 -41.93
CA ALA A 62 3.75 -9.62 -41.01
C ALA A 62 3.97 -9.24 -39.53
N ASP A 63 4.86 -8.30 -39.26
CA ASP A 63 5.26 -7.98 -37.87
C ASP A 63 4.32 -6.93 -37.27
N GLU A 64 3.72 -7.30 -36.12
CA GLU A 64 2.88 -6.43 -35.29
C GLU A 64 3.32 -6.52 -33.83
N TYR A 65 3.30 -5.40 -33.11
CA TYR A 65 3.55 -5.32 -31.68
C TYR A 65 2.25 -5.05 -30.95
N PHE A 66 1.83 -5.98 -30.10
CA PHE A 66 0.61 -5.83 -29.30
C PHE A 66 0.89 -5.04 -28.02
N LEU A 67 0.45 -3.77 -28.00
CA LEU A 67 0.64 -2.89 -26.85
C LEU A 67 -0.38 -3.16 -25.72
N GLY A 68 -1.54 -3.70 -26.03
CA GLY A 68 -2.55 -4.10 -25.07
C GLY A 68 -3.96 -3.56 -25.35
N PRO A 69 -4.94 -3.92 -24.51
CA PRO A 69 -6.31 -3.44 -24.64
C PRO A 69 -6.46 -1.99 -24.17
N ILE A 70 -7.46 -1.29 -24.73
CA ILE A 70 -8.01 -0.04 -24.18
C ILE A 70 -9.51 -0.28 -24.01
N VAL A 71 -10.00 -0.21 -22.78
CA VAL A 71 -11.42 -0.38 -22.47
C VAL A 71 -12.06 0.99 -22.26
N THR A 72 -13.10 1.25 -23.06
CA THR A 72 -13.82 2.52 -23.04
C THR A 72 -15.32 2.31 -23.05
N PHE A 73 -16.07 3.35 -22.71
CA PHE A 73 -17.49 3.48 -23.01
C PHE A 73 -17.79 4.91 -23.44
N LYS A 74 -18.89 5.12 -24.15
CA LYS A 74 -19.32 6.47 -24.54
C LYS A 74 -20.10 7.13 -23.41
N ASN A 75 -19.67 8.34 -23.03
CA ASN A 75 -20.43 9.18 -22.12
C ASN A 75 -21.53 9.97 -22.85
N ASP A 76 -22.33 10.73 -22.07
CA ASP A 76 -23.44 11.54 -22.60
C ASP A 76 -22.98 12.63 -23.59
N SER A 77 -21.70 13.04 -23.52
CA SER A 77 -21.07 13.98 -24.47
C SER A 77 -20.46 13.29 -25.69
N ASN A 78 -20.71 11.98 -25.85
CA ASN A 78 -20.18 11.15 -26.94
C ASN A 78 -18.64 11.02 -26.97
N GLN A 79 -17.98 11.27 -25.82
CA GLN A 79 -16.56 11.03 -25.64
C GLN A 79 -16.31 9.59 -25.17
N LEU A 80 -15.17 9.04 -25.53
CA LEU A 80 -14.72 7.71 -25.10
C LEU A 80 -14.04 7.83 -23.72
N GLU A 81 -14.81 7.61 -22.66
CA GLU A 81 -14.23 7.52 -21.31
C GLU A 81 -13.38 6.27 -21.17
N ILE A 82 -12.14 6.45 -20.72
CA ILE A 82 -11.17 5.36 -20.57
C ILE A 82 -11.34 4.71 -19.20
N ILE A 83 -11.65 3.42 -19.20
CA ILE A 83 -11.70 2.58 -18.00
C ILE A 83 -10.36 1.87 -17.78
N ASP A 84 -9.73 1.40 -18.87
CA ASP A 84 -8.39 0.81 -18.84
C ASP A 84 -7.54 1.26 -20.01
N GLY A 85 -6.21 1.27 -19.80
CA GLY A 85 -5.22 1.68 -20.79
C GLY A 85 -4.82 3.15 -20.71
N GLN A 86 -5.31 3.92 -19.72
CA GLN A 86 -4.99 5.35 -19.59
C GLN A 86 -3.48 5.61 -19.50
N GLN A 87 -2.71 4.85 -18.70
CA GLN A 87 -1.27 5.04 -18.56
C GLN A 87 -0.54 4.87 -19.90
N ARG A 88 -0.89 3.79 -20.62
CA ARG A 88 -0.34 3.50 -21.96
C ARG A 88 -0.69 4.58 -22.97
N LEU A 89 -1.96 4.96 -23.05
CA LEU A 89 -2.40 5.97 -24.01
C LEU A 89 -1.77 7.33 -23.71
N THR A 90 -1.71 7.74 -22.45
CA THR A 90 -1.01 8.96 -22.02
C THR A 90 0.46 8.95 -22.45
N THR A 91 1.17 7.83 -22.20
CA THR A 91 2.58 7.70 -22.57
C THR A 91 2.79 7.74 -24.09
N ILE A 92 1.93 7.08 -24.86
CA ILE A 92 1.97 7.15 -26.32
C ILE A 92 1.73 8.57 -26.81
N MET A 93 0.79 9.32 -26.22
CA MET A 93 0.54 10.71 -26.59
C MET A 93 1.76 11.60 -26.34
N LEU A 94 2.47 11.41 -25.20
CA LEU A 94 3.72 12.11 -24.90
C LEU A 94 4.83 11.75 -25.89
N LEU A 95 4.96 10.46 -26.25
CA LEU A 95 5.93 9.99 -27.24
C LEU A 95 5.64 10.57 -28.65
N LEU A 96 4.38 10.55 -29.08
CA LEU A 96 3.99 11.13 -30.37
C LEU A 96 4.23 12.64 -30.40
N ARG A 97 3.95 13.35 -29.30
CA ARG A 97 4.26 14.77 -29.17
C ARG A 97 5.77 15.03 -29.31
N ALA A 98 6.59 14.22 -28.65
CA ALA A 98 8.05 14.33 -28.77
C ALA A 98 8.55 14.10 -30.21
N PHE A 99 7.99 13.12 -30.92
CA PHE A 99 8.28 12.93 -32.37
C PHE A 99 7.86 14.15 -33.19
N TYR A 100 6.66 14.69 -32.97
CA TYR A 100 6.18 15.88 -33.66
C TYR A 100 7.15 17.05 -33.56
N ASP A 101 7.64 17.30 -32.32
CA ASP A 101 8.59 18.38 -32.09
C ASP A 101 9.97 18.10 -32.71
N LYS A 102 10.40 16.84 -32.67
CA LYS A 102 11.66 16.44 -33.30
C LYS A 102 11.64 16.65 -34.81
N PHE A 103 10.50 16.35 -35.47
CA PHE A 103 10.35 16.57 -36.89
C PHE A 103 10.12 18.03 -37.30
N ALA A 104 9.87 18.94 -36.33
CA ALA A 104 9.57 20.35 -36.62
C ALA A 104 10.65 21.05 -37.48
N ASN A 105 11.92 20.69 -37.28
CA ASN A 105 13.06 21.27 -37.97
C ASN A 105 13.57 20.46 -39.17
N MET A 106 12.93 19.31 -39.49
CA MET A 106 13.29 18.46 -40.60
C MET A 106 12.50 18.86 -41.85
N LYS A 107 13.20 19.03 -42.99
CA LYS A 107 12.61 19.55 -44.25
C LYS A 107 12.44 18.50 -45.34
N ASP A 108 12.92 17.29 -45.11
CA ASP A 108 12.75 16.21 -46.10
C ASP A 108 11.28 15.75 -46.16
N LYS A 109 10.87 15.30 -47.32
CA LYS A 109 9.45 14.94 -47.57
C LYS A 109 8.90 13.86 -46.64
N ARG A 110 9.75 12.91 -46.18
CA ARG A 110 9.31 11.81 -45.30
C ARG A 110 9.05 12.32 -43.90
N SER A 111 9.95 13.15 -43.35
CA SER A 111 9.78 13.78 -42.06
C SER A 111 8.57 14.70 -41.97
N VAL A 112 8.36 15.52 -43.04
CA VAL A 112 7.17 16.39 -43.14
C VAL A 112 5.88 15.56 -43.12
N LYS A 113 5.79 14.54 -43.96
CA LYS A 113 4.61 13.66 -44.00
C LYS A 113 4.38 12.91 -42.69
N MET A 114 5.45 12.48 -42.03
CA MET A 114 5.35 11.81 -40.73
C MET A 114 4.82 12.77 -39.66
N ARG A 115 5.31 14.01 -39.64
CA ARG A 115 4.81 15.06 -38.77
C ARG A 115 3.31 15.33 -38.97
N GLU A 116 2.85 15.40 -40.22
CA GLU A 116 1.43 15.56 -40.54
C GLU A 116 0.58 14.37 -40.01
N SER A 117 1.06 13.14 -40.20
CA SER A 117 0.39 11.95 -39.68
C SER A 117 0.29 11.97 -38.14
N ILE A 118 1.36 12.36 -37.45
CA ILE A 118 1.39 12.49 -35.99
C ILE A 118 0.46 13.62 -35.51
N ALA A 119 0.40 14.73 -36.27
CA ALA A 119 -0.52 15.82 -35.95
C ALA A 119 -1.98 15.34 -35.88
N GLY A 120 -2.42 14.54 -36.85
CA GLY A 120 -3.76 13.94 -36.86
C GLY A 120 -4.01 12.95 -35.69
N CYS A 121 -2.95 12.41 -35.07
CA CYS A 121 -3.06 11.57 -33.88
C CYS A 121 -3.18 12.37 -32.56
N VAL A 122 -2.55 13.56 -32.49
CA VAL A 122 -2.50 14.37 -31.25
C VAL A 122 -3.67 15.35 -31.17
N TRP A 123 -4.01 15.98 -32.29
CA TRP A 123 -5.06 16.99 -32.38
C TRP A 123 -6.28 16.51 -33.15
N LYS A 124 -7.45 17.05 -32.81
CA LYS A 124 -8.65 16.86 -33.63
C LYS A 124 -8.45 17.52 -34.96
N THR A 125 -9.11 16.98 -35.99
CA THR A 125 -9.06 17.55 -37.34
C THR A 125 -10.37 18.26 -37.65
N ASP A 126 -10.30 19.34 -38.41
CA ASP A 126 -11.46 20.02 -38.94
C ASP A 126 -12.16 19.23 -40.05
N GLU A 127 -13.18 19.80 -40.69
CA GLU A 127 -13.92 19.18 -41.78
C GLU A 127 -13.08 18.95 -43.03
N TYR A 128 -11.97 19.66 -43.20
CA TYR A 128 -11.02 19.53 -44.31
C TYR A 128 -9.88 18.56 -44.01
N GLY A 129 -9.81 18.05 -42.78
CA GLY A 129 -8.75 17.14 -42.33
C GLY A 129 -7.50 17.84 -41.78
N GLU A 130 -7.53 19.16 -41.60
CA GLU A 130 -6.43 19.92 -41.03
C GLU A 130 -6.45 19.84 -39.49
N PRO A 131 -5.28 19.69 -38.82
CA PRO A 131 -5.21 19.60 -37.37
C PRO A 131 -5.57 20.92 -36.66
N ASP A 132 -6.55 20.89 -35.78
CA ASP A 132 -6.86 21.99 -34.87
C ASP A 132 -5.96 21.92 -33.63
N MET A 133 -4.89 22.71 -33.62
CA MET A 133 -3.90 22.74 -32.50
C MET A 133 -4.48 23.15 -31.15
N GLY A 134 -5.69 23.69 -31.11
CA GLY A 134 -6.41 24.03 -29.89
C GLY A 134 -7.20 22.88 -29.30
N ALA A 135 -7.49 21.83 -30.08
CA ALA A 135 -8.38 20.73 -29.71
C ALA A 135 -7.64 19.38 -29.71
N LEU A 136 -7.41 18.81 -28.54
CA LEU A 136 -6.71 17.54 -28.35
C LEU A 136 -7.62 16.34 -28.57
N LYS A 137 -7.03 15.21 -29.01
CA LYS A 137 -7.69 13.89 -29.10
C LYS A 137 -7.90 13.21 -27.74
N ILE A 138 -7.23 13.71 -26.71
CA ILE A 138 -7.34 13.22 -25.35
C ILE A 138 -7.50 14.40 -24.38
N ASP A 139 -8.37 14.23 -23.40
CA ASP A 139 -8.55 15.14 -22.28
C ASP A 139 -8.43 14.39 -20.95
N SER A 140 -8.12 15.10 -19.87
CA SER A 140 -8.01 14.52 -18.54
C SER A 140 -8.73 15.39 -17.51
N GLU A 141 -9.70 14.79 -16.86
CA GLU A 141 -10.45 15.40 -15.75
C GLU A 141 -10.02 14.84 -14.39
N VAL A 142 -8.98 13.99 -14.33
CA VAL A 142 -8.55 13.33 -13.08
C VAL A 142 -8.46 14.33 -11.94
N ALA A 143 -9.31 14.16 -10.92
CA ALA A 143 -9.50 15.14 -9.86
C ALA A 143 -8.31 15.22 -8.91
N SER A 144 -7.66 14.08 -8.65
CA SER A 144 -6.48 13.98 -7.78
C SER A 144 -5.16 14.32 -8.49
N ASP A 145 -5.19 14.61 -9.80
CA ASP A 145 -4.00 14.95 -10.57
C ASP A 145 -3.81 16.47 -10.68
N ALA A 146 -2.93 16.99 -9.83
CA ALA A 146 -2.57 18.42 -9.84
C ALA A 146 -1.81 18.83 -11.12
N ASP A 147 -1.17 17.87 -11.78
CA ASP A 147 -0.29 18.10 -12.93
C ASP A 147 -0.99 17.86 -14.29
N LYS A 148 -2.29 17.51 -14.30
CA LYS A 148 -3.02 17.26 -15.55
C LYS A 148 -3.01 18.44 -16.53
N GLY A 149 -3.01 19.65 -16.02
CA GLY A 149 -2.88 20.86 -16.83
C GLY A 149 -1.56 20.90 -17.60
N GLU A 150 -0.47 20.49 -16.96
CA GLU A 150 0.86 20.39 -17.60
C GLU A 150 0.87 19.33 -18.73
N PHE A 151 0.18 18.21 -18.53
CA PHE A 151 0.01 17.21 -19.61
C PHE A 151 -0.64 17.80 -20.87
N LEU A 152 -1.76 18.49 -20.68
CA LEU A 152 -2.48 19.11 -21.80
C LEU A 152 -1.66 20.23 -22.47
N ASP A 153 -0.92 21.00 -21.68
CA ASP A 153 -0.02 22.05 -22.17
C ASP A 153 1.16 21.47 -22.96
N ILE A 154 1.75 20.38 -22.48
CA ILE A 154 2.79 19.65 -23.24
C ILE A 154 2.24 19.20 -24.59
N LEU A 155 1.04 18.59 -24.63
CA LEU A 155 0.45 18.14 -25.88
C LEU A 155 0.15 19.30 -26.84
N LYS A 156 -0.33 20.43 -26.34
CA LYS A 156 -0.62 21.62 -27.16
C LYS A 156 0.63 22.33 -27.66
N HIS A 157 1.58 22.58 -26.78
CA HIS A 157 2.67 23.51 -27.02
C HIS A 157 4.06 22.88 -27.14
N GLY A 158 4.25 21.62 -26.67
CA GLY A 158 5.55 20.95 -26.68
C GLY A 158 6.57 21.60 -25.75
N ALA A 159 6.11 22.32 -24.75
CA ALA A 159 6.96 23.05 -23.82
C ALA A 159 6.81 22.47 -22.42
N VAL A 160 7.95 22.35 -21.74
CA VAL A 160 8.02 22.00 -20.31
C VAL A 160 8.53 23.23 -19.57
N GLY A 161 7.84 23.65 -18.53
CA GLY A 161 8.26 24.78 -17.71
C GLY A 161 9.60 24.53 -17.03
N ASP A 162 10.39 25.60 -16.78
CA ASP A 162 11.65 25.50 -16.07
C ASP A 162 11.44 24.91 -14.67
N GLY A 163 12.11 23.78 -14.40
CA GLY A 163 12.02 23.10 -13.11
C GLY A 163 10.77 22.24 -12.91
N ALA A 164 10.00 21.95 -13.95
CA ALA A 164 8.86 21.04 -13.93
C ALA A 164 9.25 19.63 -13.39
N LYS A 165 8.47 19.14 -12.43
CA LYS A 165 8.76 17.90 -11.70
C LYS A 165 7.70 16.80 -11.91
N SER A 166 6.64 17.09 -12.64
CA SER A 166 5.59 16.11 -12.91
C SER A 166 6.10 14.88 -13.66
N ALA A 167 5.40 13.76 -13.54
CA ALA A 167 5.70 12.56 -14.33
C ALA A 167 5.56 12.84 -15.84
N TYR A 168 4.60 13.67 -16.24
CA TYR A 168 4.40 14.07 -17.63
C TYR A 168 5.62 14.79 -18.23
N ALA A 169 6.12 15.80 -17.52
CA ALA A 169 7.28 16.59 -17.94
C ALA A 169 8.56 15.75 -17.99
N LYS A 170 8.78 14.90 -17.01
CA LYS A 170 9.94 13.99 -16.95
C LYS A 170 9.91 13.01 -18.13
N ASN A 171 8.76 12.37 -18.38
CA ASN A 171 8.63 11.38 -19.42
C ASN A 171 8.68 11.98 -20.83
N TYR A 172 8.07 13.14 -21.06
CA TYR A 172 8.25 13.89 -22.30
C TYR A 172 9.72 14.26 -22.53
N THR A 173 10.41 14.78 -21.51
CA THR A 173 11.83 15.10 -21.58
C THR A 173 12.70 13.87 -21.83
N PHE A 174 12.37 12.73 -21.22
CA PHE A 174 13.01 11.45 -21.50
C PHE A 174 12.90 11.09 -22.99
N PHE A 175 11.70 11.13 -23.57
CA PHE A 175 11.50 10.83 -24.99
C PHE A 175 12.24 11.81 -25.89
N MET A 176 12.24 13.10 -25.58
CA MET A 176 12.99 14.10 -26.34
C MET A 176 14.50 13.82 -26.33
N LYS A 177 15.07 13.40 -25.21
CA LYS A 177 16.47 12.99 -25.09
C LYS A 177 16.77 11.73 -25.91
N ARG A 178 15.93 10.68 -25.80
CA ARG A 178 16.08 9.44 -26.57
C ARG A 178 16.01 9.71 -28.08
N LEU A 179 15.05 10.52 -28.53
CA LEU A 179 14.94 10.94 -29.93
C LEU A 179 16.11 11.80 -30.40
N ALA A 180 16.66 12.65 -29.53
CA ALA A 180 17.85 13.43 -29.86
C ALA A 180 19.08 12.56 -30.04
N GLN A 181 19.28 11.57 -29.17
CA GLN A 181 20.34 10.58 -29.27
C GLN A 181 20.18 9.76 -30.56
N MET A 182 18.99 9.22 -30.80
CA MET A 182 18.71 8.44 -32.00
C MET A 182 18.95 9.23 -33.30
N ALA A 183 18.55 10.50 -33.34
CA ALA A 183 18.79 11.36 -34.50
C ALA A 183 20.27 11.65 -34.75
N SER A 184 21.10 11.62 -33.71
CA SER A 184 22.55 11.78 -33.80
C SER A 184 23.26 10.51 -34.26
N GLU A 185 22.86 9.36 -33.72
CA GLU A 185 23.51 8.07 -33.96
C GLU A 185 22.98 7.39 -35.24
N TRP A 186 21.64 7.45 -35.44
CA TRP A 186 20.95 6.80 -36.57
C TRP A 186 19.91 7.71 -37.24
N PRO A 187 20.33 8.78 -37.94
CA PRO A 187 19.43 9.82 -38.43
C PRO A 187 18.37 9.29 -39.42
N THR A 188 18.67 8.23 -40.17
CA THR A 188 17.73 7.62 -41.10
C THR A 188 16.66 6.75 -40.43
N TYR A 189 16.91 6.26 -39.23
CA TYR A 189 16.02 5.35 -38.49
C TYR A 189 14.86 6.06 -37.85
N ILE A 190 15.00 7.34 -37.48
CA ILE A 190 13.99 8.07 -36.71
C ILE A 190 12.62 8.14 -37.44
N VAL A 191 12.62 8.38 -38.76
CA VAL A 191 11.38 8.41 -39.55
C VAL A 191 10.79 7.01 -39.68
N LEU A 192 11.64 6.01 -39.85
CA LEU A 192 11.21 4.62 -39.95
C LEU A 192 10.66 4.11 -38.61
N PHE A 193 11.29 4.51 -37.48
CA PHE A 193 10.81 4.19 -36.14
C PHE A 193 9.41 4.74 -35.89
N ALA A 194 9.20 6.04 -36.15
CA ALA A 194 7.88 6.65 -36.06
C ALA A 194 6.84 5.94 -36.95
N ALA A 195 7.24 5.59 -38.20
CA ALA A 195 6.36 4.88 -39.13
C ALA A 195 5.92 3.50 -38.60
N ARG A 196 6.86 2.73 -38.02
CA ARG A 196 6.58 1.42 -37.44
C ARG A 196 5.70 1.51 -36.21
N ILE A 197 5.94 2.50 -35.32
CA ILE A 197 5.07 2.74 -34.18
C ILE A 197 3.65 3.07 -34.64
N LEU A 198 3.47 3.95 -35.61
CA LEU A 198 2.14 4.35 -36.07
C LEU A 198 1.38 3.23 -36.77
N ASN A 199 2.06 2.42 -37.59
CA ASN A 199 1.40 1.48 -38.49
C ASN A 199 1.43 0.03 -38.03
N ASN A 200 2.32 -0.36 -37.12
CA ASN A 200 2.52 -1.76 -36.73
C ASN A 200 2.38 -2.00 -35.22
N VAL A 201 2.32 -0.95 -34.41
CA VAL A 201 1.93 -1.10 -32.99
C VAL A 201 0.41 -1.09 -32.90
N ILE A 202 -0.16 -2.18 -32.42
CA ILE A 202 -1.61 -2.40 -32.35
C ILE A 202 -2.14 -2.30 -30.94
N LEU A 203 -3.31 -1.75 -30.83
CA LEU A 203 -4.14 -1.69 -29.63
C LEU A 203 -5.44 -2.45 -29.87
N LEU A 204 -6.03 -2.95 -28.82
CA LEU A 204 -7.33 -3.59 -28.85
C LEU A 204 -8.37 -2.68 -28.19
N PRO A 205 -9.02 -1.77 -28.95
CA PRO A 205 -10.09 -0.96 -28.42
C PRO A 205 -11.32 -1.84 -28.14
N ILE A 206 -11.82 -1.80 -26.92
CA ILE A 206 -13.01 -2.48 -26.46
C ILE A 206 -13.99 -1.40 -26.00
N GLU A 207 -14.95 -1.08 -26.86
CA GLU A 207 -16.02 -0.14 -26.52
C GLU A 207 -17.19 -0.90 -25.91
N ALA A 208 -17.49 -0.60 -24.64
CA ALA A 208 -18.60 -1.18 -23.91
C ALA A 208 -19.87 -0.32 -24.05
N GLU A 209 -21.03 -0.94 -23.92
CA GLU A 209 -22.34 -0.26 -24.01
C GLU A 209 -22.61 0.65 -22.78
N SER A 210 -21.92 0.41 -21.65
CA SER A 210 -22.07 1.19 -20.42
C SER A 210 -20.82 1.08 -19.55
N GLN A 211 -20.69 2.02 -18.61
CA GLN A 211 -19.64 2.01 -17.60
C GLN A 211 -19.59 0.68 -16.81
N ASP A 212 -20.73 0.16 -16.37
CA ASP A 212 -20.81 -1.10 -15.62
C ASP A 212 -20.32 -2.30 -16.44
N THR A 213 -20.59 -2.29 -17.75
CA THR A 213 -20.10 -3.31 -18.68
C THR A 213 -18.60 -3.17 -18.91
N ALA A 214 -18.10 -1.94 -19.06
CA ALA A 214 -16.67 -1.65 -19.20
C ALA A 214 -15.88 -2.11 -17.99
N LEU A 215 -16.36 -1.84 -16.77
CA LEU A 215 -15.74 -2.28 -15.52
C LEU A 215 -15.72 -3.81 -15.39
N ARG A 216 -16.79 -4.51 -15.82
CA ARG A 216 -16.80 -5.99 -15.84
C ARG A 216 -15.82 -6.58 -16.86
N ILE A 217 -15.75 -6.00 -18.05
CA ILE A 217 -14.78 -6.41 -19.09
C ILE A 217 -13.37 -6.23 -18.56
N PHE A 218 -13.08 -5.06 -18.00
CA PHE A 218 -11.80 -4.73 -17.45
C PHE A 218 -11.40 -5.71 -16.33
N SER A 219 -12.29 -6.01 -15.36
CA SER A 219 -12.02 -6.97 -14.30
C SER A 219 -11.69 -8.37 -14.83
N THR A 220 -12.33 -8.78 -15.91
CA THR A 220 -12.09 -10.10 -16.55
C THR A 220 -10.77 -10.15 -17.32
N LEU A 221 -10.39 -9.06 -17.99
CA LEU A 221 -9.14 -8.99 -18.76
C LEU A 221 -7.90 -8.89 -17.87
N ASN A 222 -8.04 -8.28 -16.70
CA ASN A 222 -6.93 -8.08 -15.75
C ASN A 222 -6.61 -9.28 -14.84
N ASP A 223 -7.33 -10.39 -14.94
CA ASP A 223 -6.96 -11.63 -14.25
C ASP A 223 -5.54 -12.13 -14.59
N ARG A 224 -4.87 -11.52 -15.58
CA ARG A 224 -3.51 -11.84 -16.04
C ARG A 224 -2.50 -10.69 -15.98
N GLY A 225 -2.90 -9.50 -15.45
CA GLY A 225 -2.05 -8.29 -15.33
C GLY A 225 -1.95 -7.78 -13.89
N LEU A 226 -1.49 -6.52 -13.69
CA LEU A 226 -1.63 -5.83 -12.41
C LEU A 226 -3.13 -5.52 -12.19
N PRO A 227 -3.80 -6.19 -11.25
CA PRO A 227 -5.23 -5.97 -11.05
C PRO A 227 -5.49 -4.52 -10.61
N LEU A 228 -6.63 -3.96 -11.02
CA LEU A 228 -7.17 -2.75 -10.39
C LEU A 228 -7.25 -2.95 -8.88
N ALA A 229 -6.79 -1.95 -8.14
CA ALA A 229 -7.05 -1.93 -6.72
C ALA A 229 -8.57 -1.97 -6.47
N ASP A 230 -8.98 -2.68 -5.45
CA ASP A 230 -10.40 -2.75 -5.10
C ASP A 230 -10.95 -1.35 -4.79
N ALA A 231 -10.13 -0.49 -4.18
CA ALA A 231 -10.44 0.90 -3.92
C ALA A 231 -10.78 1.73 -5.18
N ASP A 232 -10.16 1.45 -6.33
CA ASP A 232 -10.48 2.15 -7.59
C ASP A 232 -11.89 1.81 -8.08
N ILE A 233 -12.31 0.55 -7.91
CA ILE A 233 -13.67 0.12 -8.24
C ILE A 233 -14.66 0.80 -7.27
N PHE A 234 -14.35 0.82 -5.98
CA PHE A 234 -15.21 1.46 -4.98
C PHE A 234 -15.35 2.95 -5.24
N LYS A 235 -14.26 3.63 -5.61
CA LYS A 235 -14.26 5.04 -6.02
C LYS A 235 -15.29 5.29 -7.12
N SER A 236 -15.30 4.45 -8.16
CA SER A 236 -16.24 4.61 -9.28
C SER A 236 -17.70 4.42 -8.85
N GLN A 237 -17.98 3.52 -7.89
CA GLN A 237 -19.33 3.29 -7.39
C GLN A 237 -19.84 4.44 -6.50
N PHE A 238 -18.99 4.95 -5.60
CA PHE A 238 -19.28 6.16 -4.84
C PHE A 238 -19.52 7.35 -5.76
N TYR A 239 -18.63 7.56 -6.73
CA TYR A 239 -18.74 8.66 -7.69
C TYR A 239 -20.07 8.63 -8.42
N LYS A 240 -20.49 7.47 -8.92
CA LYS A 240 -21.78 7.29 -9.60
C LYS A 240 -22.94 7.65 -8.67
N HIS A 241 -22.89 7.21 -7.40
CA HIS A 241 -23.94 7.50 -6.43
C HIS A 241 -24.02 8.99 -6.12
N TYR A 242 -22.93 9.63 -5.73
CA TYR A 242 -22.87 11.05 -5.40
C TYR A 242 -23.18 11.95 -6.60
N SER A 243 -22.76 11.55 -7.82
CA SER A 243 -23.08 12.29 -9.05
C SER A 243 -24.58 12.26 -9.36
N ALA A 244 -25.25 11.13 -9.14
CA ALA A 244 -26.70 11.04 -9.32
C ALA A 244 -27.49 11.94 -8.34
N GLU A 245 -26.90 12.26 -7.19
CA GLU A 245 -27.45 13.18 -6.18
C GLU A 245 -27.01 14.64 -6.37
N GLY A 246 -26.20 14.95 -7.39
CA GLY A 246 -25.66 16.29 -7.61
C GLY A 246 -24.54 16.69 -6.65
N ARG A 247 -23.93 15.74 -5.93
CA ARG A 247 -22.88 15.92 -4.91
C ARG A 247 -21.49 15.50 -5.39
N LYS A 248 -21.25 15.56 -6.69
CA LYS A 248 -20.00 15.13 -7.33
C LYS A 248 -18.76 15.79 -6.70
N ASP A 249 -18.74 17.12 -6.60
CA ASP A 249 -17.58 17.88 -6.14
C ASP A 249 -17.28 17.63 -4.65
N GLU A 250 -18.33 17.42 -3.85
CA GLU A 250 -18.18 16.98 -2.45
C GLU A 250 -17.44 15.65 -2.37
N PHE A 251 -17.90 14.65 -3.11
CA PHE A 251 -17.26 13.33 -3.13
C PHE A 251 -15.80 13.40 -3.56
N VAL A 252 -15.51 14.10 -4.65
CA VAL A 252 -14.15 14.24 -5.20
C VAL A 252 -13.18 14.80 -4.15
N SER A 253 -13.60 15.85 -3.44
CA SER A 253 -12.80 16.47 -2.39
C SER A 253 -12.55 15.51 -1.22
N ARG A 254 -13.61 14.85 -0.74
CA ARG A 254 -13.56 13.89 0.38
C ARG A 254 -12.69 12.68 0.03
N TRP A 255 -12.89 12.10 -1.15
CA TRP A 255 -12.10 10.95 -1.60
C TRP A 255 -10.60 11.25 -1.70
N LYS A 256 -10.26 12.42 -2.24
CA LYS A 256 -8.86 12.88 -2.32
C LYS A 256 -8.22 12.94 -0.92
N ALA A 257 -8.90 13.54 0.04
CA ALA A 257 -8.42 13.61 1.42
C ALA A 257 -8.29 12.22 2.07
N LEU A 258 -9.23 11.31 1.76
CA LEU A 258 -9.19 9.92 2.24
C LEU A 258 -7.99 9.16 1.68
N GLU A 259 -7.72 9.29 0.38
CA GLU A 259 -6.60 8.64 -0.32
C GLU A 259 -5.25 9.17 0.18
N GLU A 260 -5.09 10.48 0.25
CA GLU A 260 -3.87 11.12 0.78
C GLU A 260 -3.62 10.71 2.23
N GLY A 261 -4.64 10.72 3.06
CA GLY A 261 -4.53 10.32 4.46
C GLY A 261 -4.20 8.84 4.64
N ALA A 262 -4.82 7.94 3.86
CA ALA A 262 -4.52 6.52 3.90
C ALA A 262 -3.07 6.22 3.49
N ASN A 263 -2.56 6.89 2.44
CA ASN A 263 -1.18 6.75 1.97
C ASN A 263 -0.13 7.15 3.01
N LEU A 264 -0.46 8.09 3.90
CA LEU A 264 0.45 8.50 4.98
C LEU A 264 0.53 7.45 6.09
N ILE A 265 -0.56 6.72 6.36
CA ILE A 265 -0.71 5.89 7.57
C ILE A 265 -0.51 4.41 7.28
N PHE A 266 -1.12 3.89 6.22
CA PHE A 266 -1.14 2.46 5.95
C PHE A 266 -0.02 2.06 4.99
N LYS A 267 0.71 1.00 5.36
CA LYS A 267 1.75 0.37 4.54
C LYS A 267 1.46 -1.13 4.42
N PRO A 268 0.41 -1.51 3.68
CA PRO A 268 0.05 -2.91 3.54
C PRO A 268 1.13 -3.67 2.77
N ALA A 269 1.27 -4.97 3.05
CA ALA A 269 2.17 -5.84 2.31
C ALA A 269 1.65 -6.17 0.90
N THR A 270 0.34 -6.09 0.71
CA THR A 270 -0.37 -6.34 -0.57
C THR A 270 -1.55 -5.38 -0.68
N GLY A 271 -1.93 -5.01 -1.88
CA GLY A 271 -3.00 -4.04 -2.12
C GLY A 271 -2.57 -2.59 -1.87
N THR A 272 -3.53 -1.69 -1.86
CA THR A 272 -3.31 -0.26 -1.63
C THR A 272 -3.58 0.13 -0.16
N PRO A 273 -3.08 1.29 0.30
CA PRO A 273 -3.45 1.83 1.62
C PRO A 273 -4.97 1.99 1.82
N LEU A 274 -5.71 2.35 0.78
CA LEU A 274 -7.17 2.39 0.83
C LEU A 274 -7.80 1.01 0.97
N ASP A 275 -7.28 -0.02 0.29
CA ASP A 275 -7.78 -1.40 0.44
C ASP A 275 -7.64 -1.87 1.90
N GLU A 276 -6.57 -1.46 2.61
CA GLU A 276 -6.41 -1.75 4.03
C GLU A 276 -7.48 -1.05 4.88
N LEU A 277 -7.80 0.21 4.60
CA LEU A 277 -8.87 0.94 5.28
C LEU A 277 -10.23 0.27 5.04
N PHE A 278 -10.55 -0.06 3.80
CA PHE A 278 -11.77 -0.78 3.43
C PHE A 278 -11.83 -2.17 4.06
N THR A 279 -10.70 -2.86 4.18
CA THR A 279 -10.64 -4.16 4.86
C THR A 279 -11.03 -4.03 6.33
N ARG A 280 -10.52 -3.02 7.04
CA ARG A 280 -10.89 -2.75 8.44
C ARG A 280 -12.39 -2.44 8.57
N TYR A 281 -12.91 -1.63 7.68
CA TYR A 281 -14.35 -1.33 7.64
C TYR A 281 -15.19 -2.55 7.29
N MET A 282 -14.72 -3.42 6.39
CA MET A 282 -15.38 -4.68 6.04
C MET A 282 -15.63 -5.55 7.29
N TYR A 283 -14.66 -5.68 8.21
CA TYR A 283 -14.85 -6.48 9.43
C TYR A 283 -15.97 -5.92 10.32
N TYR A 284 -16.05 -4.62 10.45
CA TYR A 284 -17.17 -3.96 11.14
C TYR A 284 -18.52 -4.24 10.44
N ARG A 285 -18.58 -4.10 9.12
CA ARG A 285 -19.81 -4.37 8.35
C ARG A 285 -20.22 -5.84 8.37
N ARG A 286 -19.25 -6.75 8.36
CA ARG A 286 -19.51 -8.19 8.57
C ARG A 286 -20.13 -8.46 9.93
N ALA A 287 -19.61 -7.82 10.96
CA ALA A 287 -20.15 -7.93 12.31
C ALA A 287 -21.59 -7.39 12.40
N LYS A 288 -21.86 -6.22 11.81
CA LYS A 288 -23.24 -5.66 11.72
C LYS A 288 -24.21 -6.59 10.98
N LYS A 289 -23.75 -7.36 10.00
CA LYS A 289 -24.56 -8.37 9.30
C LYS A 289 -24.65 -9.70 10.07
N GLY A 290 -24.04 -9.85 11.24
CA GLY A 290 -24.03 -11.07 12.05
C GLY A 290 -23.29 -12.25 11.39
N ILE A 291 -22.34 -12.00 10.48
CA ILE A 291 -21.64 -13.02 9.70
C ILE A 291 -20.56 -13.69 10.57
N ARG A 292 -20.79 -14.95 10.97
CA ARG A 292 -19.86 -15.79 11.76
C ARG A 292 -18.95 -16.67 10.93
N ASP A 293 -19.22 -16.81 9.64
CA ASP A 293 -18.43 -17.66 8.75
C ASP A 293 -16.95 -17.23 8.76
N THR A 294 -16.06 -18.17 9.02
CA THR A 294 -14.62 -17.97 9.05
C THR A 294 -13.98 -17.88 7.66
N THR A 295 -14.70 -18.25 6.62
CA THR A 295 -14.32 -18.01 5.22
C THR A 295 -14.54 -16.55 4.89
N THR A 296 -13.47 -15.81 4.65
CA THR A 296 -13.56 -14.40 4.27
C THR A 296 -13.63 -14.30 2.76
N LYS A 297 -14.68 -13.66 2.24
CA LYS A 297 -14.75 -13.24 0.84
C LYS A 297 -13.62 -12.27 0.52
N SER A 298 -13.23 -12.15 -0.75
CA SER A 298 -12.35 -11.06 -1.16
C SER A 298 -13.00 -9.71 -0.84
N LEU A 299 -12.20 -8.66 -0.75
CA LEU A 299 -12.69 -7.31 -0.49
C LEU A 299 -13.73 -6.91 -1.54
N ARG A 300 -13.41 -7.14 -2.81
CA ARG A 300 -14.30 -6.90 -3.96
C ARG A 300 -15.63 -7.65 -3.86
N ASP A 301 -15.56 -8.97 -3.60
CA ASP A 301 -16.77 -9.81 -3.51
C ASP A 301 -17.69 -9.34 -2.38
N PHE A 302 -17.12 -8.93 -1.24
CA PHE A 302 -17.91 -8.47 -0.12
C PHE A 302 -18.68 -7.18 -0.45
N TYR A 303 -18.00 -6.18 -1.04
CA TYR A 303 -18.64 -4.90 -1.35
C TYR A 303 -19.53 -4.95 -2.58
N SER A 304 -19.31 -5.88 -3.52
CA SER A 304 -20.17 -6.03 -4.71
C SER A 304 -21.53 -6.65 -4.42
N GLU A 305 -21.73 -7.22 -3.24
CA GLU A 305 -23.02 -7.77 -2.82
C GLU A 305 -24.15 -6.72 -2.94
N GLY A 306 -25.33 -7.15 -3.39
CA GLY A 306 -26.48 -6.26 -3.56
C GLY A 306 -26.27 -5.12 -4.55
N GLY A 307 -25.27 -5.22 -5.46
CA GLY A 307 -24.95 -4.14 -6.39
C GLY A 307 -24.28 -2.95 -5.71
N TYR A 308 -23.35 -3.21 -4.82
CA TYR A 308 -22.58 -2.22 -4.05
C TYR A 308 -23.42 -1.39 -3.08
N GLU A 309 -24.46 -1.99 -2.48
CA GLU A 309 -25.37 -1.28 -1.57
C GLU A 309 -24.64 -0.57 -0.43
N ILE A 310 -23.64 -1.22 0.17
CA ILE A 310 -22.85 -0.64 1.27
C ILE A 310 -22.19 0.69 0.86
N LEU A 311 -21.70 0.80 -0.38
CA LEU A 311 -21.05 2.00 -0.88
C LEU A 311 -22.03 3.14 -1.24
N LYS A 312 -23.33 2.85 -1.25
CA LYS A 312 -24.39 3.83 -1.50
C LYS A 312 -25.02 4.37 -0.21
N GLU A 313 -24.58 3.87 0.95
CA GLU A 313 -25.00 4.41 2.24
C GLU A 313 -24.16 5.66 2.55
N ASP A 314 -24.78 6.81 2.82
CA ASP A 314 -24.07 8.05 3.17
C ASP A 314 -23.12 7.87 4.37
N SER A 315 -23.54 7.07 5.35
CA SER A 315 -22.71 6.76 6.53
C SER A 315 -21.41 6.01 6.21
N THR A 316 -21.29 5.36 5.04
CA THR A 316 -20.10 4.57 4.72
C THR A 316 -18.86 5.45 4.53
N LEU A 317 -18.99 6.55 3.80
CA LEU A 317 -17.87 7.47 3.62
C LEU A 317 -17.53 8.20 4.92
N ASP A 318 -18.55 8.59 5.71
CA ASP A 318 -18.37 9.20 7.04
C ASP A 318 -17.64 8.26 8.01
N ASP A 319 -18.01 6.99 8.03
CA ASP A 319 -17.35 5.95 8.85
C ASP A 319 -15.90 5.72 8.43
N LEU A 320 -15.61 5.70 7.11
CA LEU A 320 -14.26 5.55 6.59
C LEU A 320 -13.37 6.74 6.95
N GLU A 321 -13.89 7.96 6.84
CA GLU A 321 -13.17 9.18 7.22
C GLU A 321 -12.88 9.20 8.73
N ALA A 322 -13.86 8.90 9.54
CA ALA A 322 -13.68 8.83 10.99
C ALA A 322 -12.68 7.73 11.39
N LEU A 323 -12.74 6.57 10.73
CA LEU A 323 -11.79 5.48 10.95
C LEU A 323 -10.37 5.87 10.55
N LEU A 324 -10.21 6.63 9.46
CA LEU A 324 -8.91 7.16 9.03
C LEU A 324 -8.35 8.15 10.06
N VAL A 325 -9.18 9.09 10.55
CA VAL A 325 -8.78 10.06 11.60
C VAL A 325 -8.34 9.33 12.87
N PHE A 326 -9.10 8.33 13.30
CA PHE A 326 -8.74 7.49 14.44
C PHE A 326 -7.37 6.82 14.26
N TRP A 327 -7.13 6.17 13.12
CA TRP A 327 -5.84 5.52 12.86
C TRP A 327 -4.69 6.50 12.69
N LYS A 328 -4.97 7.74 12.25
CA LYS A 328 -4.00 8.82 12.24
C LYS A 328 -3.56 9.18 13.65
N SER A 329 -4.51 9.33 14.58
CA SER A 329 -4.21 9.57 16.01
C SER A 329 -3.43 8.41 16.64
N VAL A 330 -3.78 7.15 16.32
CA VAL A 330 -3.03 5.96 16.76
C VAL A 330 -1.59 5.99 16.23
N SER A 331 -1.39 6.32 14.96
CA SER A 331 -0.07 6.38 14.33
C SER A 331 0.78 7.54 14.86
N ALA A 332 0.17 8.69 15.10
CA ALA A 332 0.83 9.85 15.70
C ALA A 332 1.07 9.72 17.21
N GLN A 333 0.48 8.70 17.85
CA GLN A 333 0.46 8.51 19.32
C GLN A 333 -0.14 9.71 20.07
N GLU A 334 -1.19 10.30 19.51
CA GLU A 334 -1.87 11.49 20.04
C GLU A 334 -3.34 11.19 20.35
N GLY A 335 -3.96 12.01 21.20
CA GLY A 335 -5.39 11.91 21.53
C GLY A 335 -5.76 10.79 22.50
N PHE A 336 -4.79 10.09 23.12
CA PHE A 336 -5.02 9.01 24.07
C PHE A 336 -4.22 9.21 25.36
N SER A 337 -4.69 8.61 26.45
CA SER A 337 -3.92 8.57 27.69
C SER A 337 -2.61 7.78 27.54
N LYS A 338 -1.64 8.08 28.39
CA LYS A 338 -0.34 7.37 28.41
C LYS A 338 -0.52 5.85 28.55
N ARG A 339 -1.49 5.39 29.36
CA ARG A 339 -1.75 3.95 29.55
C ARG A 339 -2.29 3.28 28.29
N VAL A 340 -3.18 3.95 27.55
CA VAL A 340 -3.71 3.48 26.25
C VAL A 340 -2.61 3.44 25.20
N LEU A 341 -1.81 4.50 25.06
CA LEU A 341 -0.70 4.56 24.12
C LEU A 341 0.33 3.44 24.34
N ARG A 342 0.63 3.13 25.60
CA ARG A 342 1.53 2.01 25.95
C ARG A 342 0.97 0.66 25.49
N ARG A 343 -0.35 0.44 25.60
CA ARG A 343 -1.00 -0.79 25.10
C ARG A 343 -1.06 -0.85 23.58
N LEU A 344 -1.33 0.26 22.92
CA LEU A 344 -1.26 0.36 21.46
C LEU A 344 0.16 0.09 20.95
N PHE A 345 1.20 0.60 21.64
CA PHE A 345 2.58 0.29 21.32
C PHE A 345 2.88 -1.21 21.43
N VAL A 346 2.43 -1.87 22.51
CA VAL A 346 2.58 -3.33 22.67
C VAL A 346 1.86 -4.08 21.53
N LEU A 347 0.64 -3.68 21.17
CA LEU A 347 -0.14 -4.30 20.12
C LEU A 347 0.47 -4.12 18.73
N ASN A 348 1.21 -3.03 18.49
CA ASN A 348 1.95 -2.85 17.22
C ASN A 348 2.99 -3.97 16.97
N TYR A 349 3.45 -4.62 18.04
CA TYR A 349 4.33 -5.79 18.00
C TYR A 349 3.56 -7.12 18.15
N ALA A 350 2.23 -7.12 18.05
CA ALA A 350 1.44 -8.34 18.17
C ALA A 350 1.85 -9.40 17.14
N PRO A 351 1.66 -10.70 17.42
CA PRO A 351 2.05 -11.80 16.53
C PRO A 351 1.41 -11.71 15.14
N ASN A 352 0.26 -11.05 15.04
CA ASN A 352 -0.50 -10.86 13.81
C ASN A 352 -1.34 -9.58 13.86
N GLY A 353 -1.95 -9.21 12.72
CA GLY A 353 -2.73 -7.98 12.56
C GLY A 353 -4.19 -8.05 13.01
N MET A 354 -4.68 -9.15 13.59
CA MET A 354 -6.11 -9.30 13.95
C MET A 354 -6.62 -8.24 14.92
N TRP A 355 -5.75 -7.73 15.78
CA TRP A 355 -6.07 -6.66 16.71
C TRP A 355 -6.52 -5.36 16.03
N THR A 356 -6.04 -5.10 14.80
CA THR A 356 -6.42 -3.88 14.07
C THR A 356 -7.88 -3.93 13.64
N TYR A 357 -8.40 -5.10 13.31
CA TYR A 357 -9.81 -5.30 12.97
C TYR A 357 -10.71 -5.22 14.21
N LEU A 358 -10.26 -5.81 15.32
CA LEU A 358 -10.95 -5.69 16.61
C LEU A 358 -11.03 -4.22 17.05
N LEU A 359 -9.92 -3.50 17.01
CA LEU A 359 -9.86 -2.09 17.43
C LEU A 359 -10.66 -1.18 16.48
N SER A 360 -10.62 -1.43 15.16
CA SER A 360 -11.42 -0.68 14.19
C SER A 360 -12.93 -0.88 14.41
N THR A 361 -13.34 -2.14 14.69
CA THR A 361 -14.74 -2.45 15.01
C THR A 361 -15.16 -1.82 16.35
N TRP A 362 -14.29 -1.87 17.35
CA TRP A 362 -14.54 -1.21 18.65
C TRP A 362 -14.75 0.29 18.49
N PHE A 363 -13.84 0.96 17.78
CA PHE A 363 -13.95 2.40 17.51
C PHE A 363 -15.28 2.75 16.83
N LEU A 364 -15.61 2.09 15.73
CA LEU A 364 -16.83 2.37 14.98
C LEU A 364 -18.13 2.09 15.76
N ALA A 365 -18.07 1.15 16.71
CA ALA A 365 -19.23 0.77 17.52
C ALA A 365 -19.38 1.60 18.80
N LYS A 366 -18.28 2.14 19.36
CA LYS A 366 -18.25 2.73 20.70
C LYS A 366 -17.91 4.23 20.74
N ARG A 367 -17.50 4.81 19.60
CA ARG A 367 -17.23 6.25 19.51
C ARG A 367 -18.51 7.04 19.81
N ASP A 368 -18.37 8.16 20.49
CA ASP A 368 -19.43 9.13 20.65
C ASP A 368 -19.64 10.01 19.39
N ASP A 369 -20.53 10.99 19.48
CA ASP A 369 -20.82 11.93 18.37
C ASP A 369 -19.62 12.83 18.02
N ALA A 370 -18.66 12.99 18.92
CA ALA A 370 -17.40 13.72 18.69
C ALA A 370 -16.31 12.82 18.08
N GLY A 371 -16.56 11.51 17.99
CA GLY A 371 -15.58 10.52 17.52
C GLY A 371 -14.60 10.07 18.59
N GLU A 372 -14.89 10.32 19.86
CA GLU A 372 -14.03 9.96 21.00
C GLU A 372 -14.45 8.63 21.63
N LEU A 373 -13.49 7.99 22.33
CA LEU A 373 -13.70 6.74 23.06
C LEU A 373 -13.52 6.97 24.55
N ASP A 374 -14.28 6.27 25.38
CA ASP A 374 -14.03 6.22 26.80
C ASP A 374 -12.67 5.56 27.08
N ASP A 375 -11.80 6.25 27.84
CA ASP A 375 -10.41 5.83 28.08
C ASP A 375 -10.32 4.55 28.91
N GLU A 376 -11.20 4.40 29.92
CA GLU A 376 -11.20 3.23 30.80
C GLU A 376 -11.67 1.97 30.05
N GLU A 377 -12.77 2.08 29.31
CA GLU A 377 -13.29 0.99 28.50
C GLU A 377 -12.27 0.58 27.41
N LEU A 378 -11.67 1.55 26.71
CA LEU A 378 -10.64 1.29 25.70
C LEU A 378 -9.43 0.61 26.31
N TYR A 379 -8.93 1.10 27.45
CA TYR A 379 -7.78 0.50 28.12
C TYR A 379 -8.06 -0.95 28.55
N GLY A 380 -9.23 -1.21 29.12
CA GLY A 380 -9.68 -2.56 29.51
C GLY A 380 -9.76 -3.49 28.29
N PHE A 381 -10.37 -3.02 27.22
CA PHE A 381 -10.46 -3.74 25.95
C PHE A 381 -9.08 -4.09 25.38
N LEU A 382 -8.18 -3.12 25.28
CA LEU A 382 -6.82 -3.34 24.73
C LEU A 382 -6.02 -4.33 25.58
N ARG A 383 -6.16 -4.30 26.92
CA ARG A 383 -5.54 -5.30 27.80
C ARG A 383 -6.05 -6.71 27.50
N TYR A 384 -7.37 -6.85 27.42
CA TYR A 384 -8.04 -8.13 27.23
C TYR A 384 -7.67 -8.77 25.90
N ILE A 385 -7.77 -8.02 24.79
CA ILE A 385 -7.40 -8.54 23.45
C ILE A 385 -5.91 -8.83 23.33
N THR A 386 -5.05 -8.07 24.01
CA THR A 386 -3.59 -8.35 24.01
C THR A 386 -3.32 -9.70 24.64
N GLY A 387 -3.85 -9.95 25.83
CA GLY A 387 -3.70 -11.23 26.54
C GLY A 387 -4.21 -12.40 25.70
N PHE A 388 -5.42 -12.26 25.18
CA PHE A 388 -6.03 -13.31 24.37
C PHE A 388 -5.25 -13.62 23.08
N ILE A 389 -4.93 -12.60 22.27
CA ILE A 389 -4.23 -12.78 20.98
C ILE A 389 -2.85 -13.42 21.20
N TYR A 390 -2.13 -13.01 22.24
CA TYR A 390 -0.80 -13.55 22.54
C TYR A 390 -0.90 -15.02 23.00
N ALA A 391 -1.76 -15.33 23.95
CA ALA A 391 -1.94 -16.69 24.44
C ALA A 391 -2.45 -17.63 23.33
N TYR A 392 -3.44 -17.18 22.55
CA TYR A 392 -3.98 -17.98 21.46
C TYR A 392 -2.96 -18.21 20.34
N SER A 393 -2.10 -17.23 20.04
CA SER A 393 -1.05 -17.38 19.03
C SER A 393 0.05 -18.37 19.45
N LEU A 394 0.27 -18.55 20.75
CA LEU A 394 1.17 -19.56 21.27
C LEU A 394 0.53 -20.97 21.16
N GLU A 395 -0.77 -21.07 21.44
CA GLU A 395 -1.48 -22.34 21.36
C GLU A 395 -1.76 -22.79 19.93
N ARG A 396 -2.21 -21.86 19.08
CA ARG A 396 -2.60 -22.09 17.69
C ARG A 396 -2.00 -21.02 16.79
N PRO A 397 -0.76 -21.21 16.34
CA PRO A 397 -0.10 -20.23 15.48
C PRO A 397 -0.82 -20.07 14.15
N GLY A 398 -0.89 -18.82 13.66
CA GLY A 398 -1.49 -18.46 12.40
C GLY A 398 -2.72 -17.56 12.55
N VAL A 399 -2.76 -16.49 11.73
CA VAL A 399 -3.84 -15.49 11.79
C VAL A 399 -5.22 -16.07 11.49
N ASN A 400 -5.29 -17.09 10.64
CA ASN A 400 -6.56 -17.73 10.27
C ASN A 400 -7.20 -18.48 11.44
N ALA A 401 -6.41 -19.01 12.36
CA ALA A 401 -6.92 -19.68 13.56
C ALA A 401 -7.70 -18.72 14.48
N LEU A 402 -7.30 -17.43 14.51
CA LEU A 402 -7.99 -16.40 15.28
C LEU A 402 -9.37 -16.02 14.75
N ARG A 403 -9.70 -16.35 13.51
CA ARG A 403 -11.03 -16.04 12.97
C ARG A 403 -12.15 -16.72 13.77
N VAL A 404 -11.90 -17.94 14.24
CA VAL A 404 -12.90 -18.71 15.02
C VAL A 404 -13.30 -18.00 16.31
N PRO A 405 -12.38 -17.59 17.20
CA PRO A 405 -12.77 -16.88 18.41
C PRO A 405 -13.11 -15.41 18.20
N VAL A 406 -12.53 -14.74 17.19
CA VAL A 406 -12.66 -13.28 17.02
C VAL A 406 -13.95 -12.87 16.31
N TYR A 407 -14.42 -13.60 15.31
CA TYR A 407 -15.60 -13.17 14.56
C TYR A 407 -16.88 -13.09 15.40
N PRO A 408 -17.18 -14.04 16.32
CA PRO A 408 -18.27 -13.86 17.27
C PRO A 408 -18.13 -12.60 18.13
N VAL A 409 -16.91 -12.32 18.61
CA VAL A 409 -16.63 -11.15 19.45
C VAL A 409 -16.80 -9.83 18.69
N LEU A 410 -16.46 -9.77 17.40
CA LEU A 410 -16.76 -8.58 16.57
C LEU A 410 -18.28 -8.30 16.55
N ILE A 411 -19.12 -9.35 16.51
CA ILE A 411 -20.58 -9.21 16.56
C ILE A 411 -21.00 -8.71 17.94
N ASP A 412 -20.43 -9.26 19.02
CA ASP A 412 -20.73 -8.82 20.38
C ASP A 412 -20.42 -7.33 20.59
N ILE A 413 -19.29 -6.86 20.06
CA ILE A 413 -18.91 -5.43 20.07
C ILE A 413 -19.99 -4.56 19.39
N VAL A 414 -20.45 -4.93 18.19
CA VAL A 414 -21.42 -4.13 17.42
C VAL A 414 -22.81 -4.14 18.05
N GLU A 415 -23.15 -5.24 18.72
CA GLU A 415 -24.43 -5.40 19.43
C GLU A 415 -24.38 -4.82 20.86
N GLY A 416 -23.26 -4.23 21.28
CA GLY A 416 -23.09 -3.61 22.58
C GLY A 416 -22.95 -4.60 23.74
N ARG A 417 -22.63 -5.87 23.44
CA ARG A 417 -22.36 -6.89 24.45
C ARG A 417 -20.90 -6.83 24.91
N ASP A 418 -20.64 -7.42 26.05
CA ASP A 418 -19.28 -7.54 26.58
C ASP A 418 -18.41 -8.41 25.67
N VAL A 419 -17.14 -8.03 25.54
CA VAL A 419 -16.14 -8.82 24.83
C VAL A 419 -15.77 -10.02 25.70
N ASP A 420 -16.10 -11.22 25.23
CA ASP A 420 -15.90 -12.46 25.99
C ASP A 420 -15.21 -13.54 25.15
N PHE A 421 -14.03 -13.99 25.64
CA PHE A 421 -13.29 -15.13 25.11
C PHE A 421 -13.32 -16.35 26.05
N SER A 422 -14.20 -16.39 27.04
CA SER A 422 -14.27 -17.47 28.05
C SER A 422 -14.44 -18.87 27.46
N SER A 423 -15.17 -18.98 26.31
CA SER A 423 -15.30 -20.24 25.57
C SER A 423 -13.95 -20.80 25.05
N HIS A 424 -12.92 -19.97 25.03
CA HIS A 424 -11.56 -20.27 24.60
C HIS A 424 -10.54 -20.06 25.74
N ALA A 425 -11.00 -20.11 26.99
CA ALA A 425 -10.14 -19.96 28.15
C ALA A 425 -9.03 -21.03 28.19
N PHE A 426 -7.84 -20.60 28.64
CA PHE A 426 -6.63 -21.40 28.61
C PHE A 426 -6.45 -22.19 29.92
N ASP A 427 -5.83 -23.36 29.81
CA ASP A 427 -5.35 -24.08 30.99
C ASP A 427 -4.01 -23.54 31.45
N ARG A 428 -3.85 -23.23 32.74
CA ARG A 428 -2.66 -22.61 33.31
C ARG A 428 -1.40 -23.45 33.10
N GLU A 429 -1.47 -24.74 33.47
CA GLU A 429 -0.31 -25.64 33.44
C GLU A 429 0.09 -25.96 31.99
N ALA A 430 -0.91 -26.16 31.12
CA ALA A 430 -0.65 -26.35 29.70
C ALA A 430 0.02 -25.11 29.08
N MET A 431 -0.41 -23.91 29.48
CA MET A 431 0.18 -22.65 28.98
C MET A 431 1.63 -22.50 29.43
N LEU A 432 1.93 -22.71 30.72
CA LEU A 432 3.29 -22.74 31.24
C LEU A 432 4.17 -23.76 30.51
N GLY A 433 3.68 -24.98 30.30
CA GLY A 433 4.38 -26.01 29.56
C GLY A 433 4.70 -25.62 28.12
N ARG A 434 3.75 -24.99 27.42
CA ARG A 434 3.96 -24.50 26.06
C ARG A 434 5.01 -23.40 25.98
N PHE A 435 4.97 -22.44 26.90
CA PHE A 435 5.97 -21.39 26.97
C PHE A 435 7.38 -21.92 27.22
N ARG A 436 7.54 -22.87 28.16
CA ARG A 436 8.84 -23.47 28.48
C ARG A 436 9.44 -24.29 27.35
N THR A 437 8.59 -24.81 26.44
CA THR A 437 9.02 -25.60 25.27
C THR A 437 9.10 -24.77 23.99
N TYR A 438 8.60 -23.53 24.00
CA TYR A 438 8.60 -22.67 22.83
C TYR A 438 10.00 -22.19 22.48
N GLN A 439 10.36 -22.28 21.21
CA GLN A 439 11.65 -21.79 20.72
C GLN A 439 11.54 -20.31 20.34
N PHE A 440 12.06 -19.44 21.16
CA PHE A 440 12.05 -17.98 20.98
C PHE A 440 13.12 -17.49 20.01
N THR A 441 13.08 -17.95 18.76
CA THR A 441 14.04 -17.48 17.74
C THR A 441 13.76 -16.04 17.32
N ASN A 442 14.77 -15.32 16.80
CA ASN A 442 14.64 -13.92 16.39
C ASN A 442 13.72 -13.73 15.17
N GLN A 443 13.52 -14.77 14.34
CA GLN A 443 12.64 -14.76 13.18
C GLN A 443 11.16 -14.85 13.56
N ARG A 444 10.83 -15.40 14.72
CA ARG A 444 9.44 -15.53 15.15
C ARG A 444 8.92 -14.21 15.69
N ARG A 445 7.83 -13.70 15.10
CA ARG A 445 7.18 -12.45 15.56
C ARG A 445 6.79 -12.52 17.03
N PHE A 446 6.33 -13.68 17.49
CA PHE A 446 5.93 -13.89 18.88
C PHE A 446 7.05 -13.63 19.90
N THR A 447 8.32 -13.88 19.54
CA THR A 447 9.46 -13.51 20.40
C THR A 447 9.49 -11.99 20.66
N ARG A 448 9.37 -11.18 19.61
CA ARG A 448 9.31 -9.71 19.75
C ARG A 448 8.09 -9.28 20.56
N SER A 449 6.93 -9.91 20.30
CA SER A 449 5.68 -9.63 21.03
C SER A 449 5.90 -9.77 22.55
N MET A 450 6.47 -10.89 22.99
CA MET A 450 6.72 -11.15 24.40
C MET A 450 7.74 -10.20 25.02
N LEU A 451 8.79 -9.86 24.29
CA LEU A 451 9.82 -8.94 24.78
C LEU A 451 9.29 -7.50 24.93
N VAL A 452 8.48 -7.03 23.98
CA VAL A 452 7.84 -5.71 24.09
C VAL A 452 6.79 -5.71 25.21
N TRP A 453 5.96 -6.75 25.29
CA TRP A 453 5.00 -6.89 26.37
C TRP A 453 5.72 -6.82 27.74
N TRP A 454 6.80 -7.59 27.90
CA TRP A 454 7.58 -7.63 29.13
C TRP A 454 8.17 -6.27 29.50
N ALA A 455 8.82 -5.58 28.56
CA ALA A 455 9.37 -4.24 28.80
C ALA A 455 8.29 -3.26 29.28
N TYR A 456 7.07 -3.36 28.77
CA TYR A 456 5.95 -2.50 29.12
C TYR A 456 5.11 -2.98 30.32
N THR A 457 5.53 -4.04 31.02
CA THR A 457 5.01 -4.35 32.37
C THR A 457 5.55 -3.39 33.42
N ASP A 458 6.75 -2.85 33.23
CA ASP A 458 7.28 -1.76 34.08
C ASP A 458 6.47 -0.48 33.83
N ALA A 459 5.81 0.03 34.89
CA ALA A 459 4.99 1.23 34.84
C ALA A 459 5.78 2.48 34.40
N GLU A 460 7.06 2.52 34.72
CA GLU A 460 7.96 3.64 34.44
C GLU A 460 8.67 3.54 33.09
N GLN A 461 8.48 2.43 32.33
CA GLN A 461 9.04 2.32 30.99
C GLN A 461 8.55 3.49 30.11
N PRO A 462 9.45 4.32 29.54
CA PRO A 462 9.04 5.40 28.63
C PRO A 462 8.27 4.87 27.43
N LEU A 463 7.29 5.64 26.96
CA LEU A 463 6.68 5.39 25.67
C LEU A 463 7.70 5.72 24.58
N MET A 464 7.93 4.78 23.68
CA MET A 464 8.78 4.96 22.52
C MET A 464 7.94 5.35 21.31
N ASP A 465 8.53 6.09 20.38
CA ASP A 465 7.90 6.40 19.10
C ASP A 465 7.71 5.13 18.26
N LEU A 466 6.59 5.00 17.58
CA LEU A 466 6.30 3.86 16.71
C LEU A 466 7.31 3.71 15.55
N ASP A 467 7.95 4.81 15.14
CA ASP A 467 9.01 4.81 14.12
C ASP A 467 10.36 4.30 14.64
N THR A 468 10.48 4.07 15.96
CA THR A 468 11.71 3.53 16.55
C THR A 468 11.92 2.10 16.07
N THR A 469 12.98 1.88 15.30
CA THR A 469 13.37 0.52 14.90
C THR A 469 13.98 -0.22 16.09
N LEU A 470 13.27 -1.24 16.58
CA LEU A 470 13.71 -2.12 17.64
C LEU A 470 14.23 -3.45 17.06
N GLU A 471 15.38 -3.91 17.56
CA GLU A 471 15.99 -5.21 17.25
C GLU A 471 16.07 -6.06 18.51
N ILE A 472 16.23 -7.37 18.33
CA ILE A 472 16.42 -8.29 19.46
C ILE A 472 17.90 -8.32 19.81
N GLU A 473 18.21 -7.93 21.02
CA GLU A 473 19.51 -7.98 21.66
C GLU A 473 19.66 -9.28 22.45
N HIS A 474 20.86 -9.89 22.42
CA HIS A 474 21.27 -10.97 23.32
C HIS A 474 22.06 -10.36 24.48
N ILE A 475 21.50 -10.39 25.69
CA ILE A 475 22.14 -9.83 26.88
C ILE A 475 23.45 -10.56 27.16
N TYR A 476 23.41 -11.91 27.21
CA TYR A 476 24.59 -12.76 27.12
C TYR A 476 24.95 -12.92 25.65
N ALA A 477 25.99 -12.24 25.22
CA ALA A 477 26.33 -12.12 23.82
C ALA A 477 26.72 -13.48 23.18
N ARG A 478 26.36 -13.70 21.93
CA ARG A 478 26.73 -14.89 21.17
C ARG A 478 28.25 -15.08 21.10
N LYS A 479 28.99 -14.01 20.90
CA LYS A 479 30.47 -14.03 20.85
C LYS A 479 31.07 -14.38 22.21
N ARG A 480 30.45 -13.94 23.32
CA ARG A 480 30.86 -14.38 24.66
C ARG A 480 30.68 -15.88 24.81
N ASN A 481 29.59 -16.45 24.28
CA ASN A 481 29.32 -17.88 24.34
C ASN A 481 30.33 -18.73 23.55
N GLU A 482 30.99 -18.16 22.56
CA GLU A 482 32.07 -18.85 21.82
C GLU A 482 33.33 -19.07 22.72
N VAL A 483 33.58 -18.14 23.65
CA VAL A 483 34.74 -18.18 24.56
C VAL A 483 34.38 -18.79 25.91
N HIS A 484 33.20 -18.49 26.40
CA HIS A 484 32.65 -18.97 27.66
C HIS A 484 31.27 -19.58 27.42
N PRO A 485 31.21 -20.83 26.91
CA PRO A 485 29.95 -21.47 26.54
C PRO A 485 29.08 -21.70 27.76
N LEU A 486 27.76 -21.46 27.57
CA LEU A 486 26.72 -21.80 28.54
C LEU A 486 26.68 -23.32 28.72
N SER A 487 26.39 -23.79 29.93
CA SER A 487 26.24 -25.23 30.23
C SER A 487 25.06 -25.83 29.46
N ASN A 488 23.96 -25.10 29.36
CA ASN A 488 22.83 -25.42 28.52
C ASN A 488 22.78 -24.47 27.31
N MET A 489 23.13 -24.95 26.14
CA MET A 489 23.14 -24.15 24.91
C MET A 489 21.77 -23.61 24.51
N ALA A 490 20.68 -24.21 24.99
CA ALA A 490 19.34 -23.67 24.76
C ALA A 490 19.12 -22.30 25.42
N ASN A 491 19.85 -22.02 26.49
CA ASN A 491 19.78 -20.75 27.21
C ASN A 491 20.26 -19.55 26.38
N LEU A 492 21.11 -19.78 25.38
CA LEU A 492 21.53 -18.71 24.47
C LEU A 492 20.33 -18.10 23.70
N GLU A 493 19.38 -18.92 23.29
CA GLU A 493 18.18 -18.51 22.57
C GLU A 493 16.94 -18.39 23.48
N ALA A 494 17.10 -18.56 24.79
CA ALA A 494 16.00 -18.42 25.75
C ALA A 494 15.45 -16.98 25.80
N LEU A 495 14.16 -16.86 26.11
CA LEU A 495 13.49 -15.54 26.23
C LEU A 495 14.20 -14.63 27.26
N GLY A 496 14.68 -15.20 28.36
CA GLY A 496 15.40 -14.48 29.40
C GLY A 496 16.76 -13.92 28.97
N ASN A 497 17.36 -14.44 27.90
CA ASN A 497 18.58 -13.87 27.33
C ASN A 497 18.32 -12.76 26.29
N LYS A 498 17.07 -12.39 26.06
CA LYS A 498 16.71 -11.47 24.99
C LYS A 498 16.00 -10.23 25.54
N ALA A 499 16.25 -9.10 24.89
CA ALA A 499 15.52 -7.86 25.12
C ALA A 499 15.31 -7.11 23.79
N MET A 500 14.35 -6.21 23.75
CA MET A 500 14.27 -5.27 22.63
C MET A 500 15.22 -4.12 22.88
N LEU A 501 15.92 -3.69 21.82
CA LEU A 501 16.89 -2.62 21.88
C LEU A 501 16.80 -1.77 20.62
N GLU A 502 16.90 -0.47 20.72
CA GLU A 502 16.95 0.42 19.57
C GLU A 502 18.11 0.07 18.65
N LYS A 503 17.85 -0.07 17.36
CA LYS A 503 18.86 -0.46 16.35
C LYS A 503 20.16 0.32 16.48
N ARG A 504 20.08 1.64 16.69
CA ARG A 504 21.27 2.51 16.84
C ARG A 504 22.13 2.15 18.06
N VAL A 505 21.49 1.74 19.17
CA VAL A 505 22.17 1.33 20.40
C VAL A 505 22.72 -0.08 20.21
N ASN A 506 21.93 -0.98 19.61
CA ASN A 506 22.31 -2.36 19.32
C ASN A 506 23.58 -2.43 18.45
N ILE A 507 23.68 -1.64 17.38
CA ILE A 507 24.88 -1.58 16.53
C ILE A 507 26.11 -1.14 17.32
N ARG A 508 25.98 -0.22 18.27
CA ARG A 508 27.09 0.26 19.10
C ARG A 508 27.48 -0.73 20.21
N ALA A 509 26.50 -1.37 20.81
CA ALA A 509 26.71 -2.38 21.86
C ALA A 509 27.35 -3.66 21.31
N ALA A 510 27.09 -3.97 20.05
CA ALA A 510 27.64 -5.12 19.33
C ALA A 510 27.63 -6.43 20.16
N ASP A 511 28.60 -7.32 19.96
CA ASP A 511 28.73 -8.58 20.71
C ASP A 511 29.65 -8.46 21.92
N TYR A 512 29.66 -7.32 22.60
CA TYR A 512 30.50 -7.10 23.78
C TYR A 512 29.99 -7.85 25.03
N GLN A 513 30.85 -7.95 26.05
CA GLN A 513 30.42 -8.39 27.38
C GLN A 513 29.55 -7.33 28.05
N LEU A 514 28.77 -7.71 29.06
CA LEU A 514 27.83 -6.81 29.73
C LEU A 514 28.51 -5.53 30.23
N GLN A 515 29.67 -5.63 30.85
CA GLN A 515 30.43 -4.47 31.34
C GLN A 515 30.78 -3.48 30.23
N ASP A 516 31.11 -3.96 29.02
CA ASP A 516 31.41 -3.12 27.87
C ASP A 516 30.14 -2.52 27.26
N LYS A 517 29.00 -3.24 27.35
CA LYS A 517 27.68 -2.76 26.89
C LYS A 517 27.10 -1.68 27.79
N ARG A 518 27.45 -1.66 29.09
CA ARG A 518 26.92 -0.72 30.08
C ARG A 518 26.90 0.72 29.57
N LYS A 519 28.05 1.23 29.11
CA LYS A 519 28.12 2.61 28.60
C LYS A 519 27.17 2.90 27.43
N TYR A 520 26.86 1.90 26.61
CA TYR A 520 25.94 2.06 25.48
C TYR A 520 24.48 2.02 25.92
N TYR A 521 24.18 1.29 27.00
CA TYR A 521 22.84 1.26 27.56
C TYR A 521 22.55 2.50 28.42
N GLU A 522 23.52 2.97 29.19
CA GLU A 522 23.38 4.18 30.01
C GLU A 522 23.53 5.49 29.21
N GLY A 523 24.24 5.47 28.09
CA GLY A 523 24.69 6.66 27.36
C GLY A 523 26.08 7.11 27.80
N TYR A 524 26.74 7.89 26.95
CA TYR A 524 28.12 8.34 27.19
C TYR A 524 28.46 9.64 26.45
N LEU A 525 29.53 10.28 26.90
CA LEU A 525 30.13 11.40 26.16
C LEU A 525 31.10 10.86 25.10
N ASN A 526 30.93 11.29 23.85
CA ASN A 526 31.86 10.93 22.79
C ASN A 526 33.19 11.71 22.88
N ALA A 527 34.15 11.38 22.01
CA ALA A 527 35.48 12.01 22.00
C ALA A 527 35.44 13.55 21.76
N LYS A 528 34.32 14.10 21.29
CA LYS A 528 34.11 15.54 21.09
C LYS A 528 33.34 16.17 22.25
N GLY A 529 33.08 15.44 23.33
CA GLY A 529 32.32 15.90 24.49
C GLY A 529 30.80 16.01 24.26
N ALA A 530 30.29 15.49 23.12
CA ALA A 530 28.86 15.47 22.87
C ALA A 530 28.21 14.23 23.51
N GLU A 531 27.05 14.44 24.11
CA GLU A 531 26.26 13.40 24.74
C GLU A 531 25.69 12.43 23.68
N VAL A 532 25.89 11.13 23.90
CA VAL A 532 25.30 10.05 23.10
C VAL A 532 24.30 9.33 23.97
N PRO A 533 23.00 9.41 23.65
CA PRO A 533 21.97 8.82 24.48
C PRO A 533 22.06 7.29 24.50
N GLY A 534 21.75 6.71 25.64
CA GLY A 534 21.62 5.28 25.86
C GLY A 534 20.32 4.70 25.29
N THR A 535 19.87 3.59 25.89
CA THR A 535 18.59 2.97 25.56
C THR A 535 17.45 3.54 26.39
N ALA A 536 16.27 3.61 25.78
CA ALA A 536 15.03 3.88 26.50
C ALA A 536 14.47 2.64 27.21
N VAL A 537 15.04 1.43 26.99
CA VAL A 537 14.60 0.20 27.63
C VAL A 537 15.17 0.13 29.07
N ARG A 538 14.36 0.51 30.04
CA ARG A 538 14.77 0.62 31.45
C ARG A 538 15.39 -0.64 32.01
N GLU A 539 14.77 -1.81 31.77
CA GLU A 539 15.29 -3.09 32.27
C GLU A 539 16.74 -3.36 31.82
N LEU A 540 17.13 -2.96 30.61
CA LEU A 540 18.50 -3.13 30.14
C LEU A 540 19.49 -2.24 30.91
N VAL A 541 19.10 -1.03 31.26
CA VAL A 541 19.92 -0.15 32.11
C VAL A 541 20.07 -0.74 33.52
N GLU A 542 19.01 -1.30 34.08
CA GLU A 542 19.03 -1.98 35.39
C GLU A 542 19.93 -3.24 35.33
N ILE A 543 19.79 -4.08 34.33
CA ILE A 543 20.66 -5.27 34.13
C ILE A 543 22.13 -4.85 33.99
N ALA A 544 22.42 -3.78 33.27
CA ALA A 544 23.79 -3.30 33.07
C ALA A 544 24.44 -2.75 34.32
N SER A 545 23.67 -2.43 35.35
CA SER A 545 24.20 -2.02 36.68
C SER A 545 24.82 -3.21 37.46
N ASN A 546 24.49 -4.45 37.10
CA ASN A 546 25.07 -5.63 37.73
C ASN A 546 26.50 -5.87 37.25
N ASP A 547 27.28 -6.60 38.01
CA ASP A 547 28.67 -6.93 37.65
C ASP A 547 28.74 -7.89 36.46
N ASP A 548 27.79 -8.82 36.36
CA ASP A 548 27.68 -9.76 35.26
C ASP A 548 26.23 -10.20 35.02
N PHE A 549 26.00 -10.85 33.90
CA PHE A 549 24.74 -11.53 33.53
C PHE A 549 25.07 -12.98 33.17
N THR A 550 24.64 -13.89 34.06
CA THR A 550 25.05 -15.30 34.03
C THR A 550 23.95 -16.20 33.46
N GLU A 551 24.25 -17.49 33.31
CA GLU A 551 23.28 -18.51 32.89
C GLU A 551 22.10 -18.61 33.89
N SER A 552 22.37 -18.50 35.19
CA SER A 552 21.35 -18.49 36.21
C SER A 552 20.40 -17.28 36.06
N ASP A 553 20.92 -16.11 35.70
CA ASP A 553 20.10 -14.92 35.45
C ASP A 553 19.19 -15.09 34.22
N ILE A 554 19.69 -15.76 33.18
CA ILE A 554 18.90 -16.12 31.99
C ILE A 554 17.71 -17.01 32.37
N GLU A 555 17.97 -18.07 33.13
CA GLU A 555 16.94 -19.02 33.55
C GLU A 555 15.90 -18.37 34.45
N GLN A 556 16.33 -17.63 35.48
CA GLN A 556 15.44 -16.92 36.38
C GLN A 556 14.58 -15.88 35.64
N ARG A 557 15.19 -15.10 34.76
CA ARG A 557 14.46 -14.11 33.95
C ARG A 557 13.47 -14.76 32.99
N THR A 558 13.84 -15.89 32.37
CA THR A 558 12.93 -16.66 31.50
C THR A 558 11.68 -17.07 32.26
N GLU A 559 11.86 -17.71 33.41
CA GLU A 559 10.73 -18.17 34.23
C GLU A 559 9.89 -16.99 34.76
N ARG A 560 10.53 -15.90 35.18
CA ARG A 560 9.84 -14.68 35.62
C ARG A 560 8.94 -14.09 34.54
N ILE A 561 9.41 -13.99 33.29
CA ILE A 561 8.62 -13.48 32.16
C ILE A 561 7.42 -14.39 31.88
N ILE A 562 7.65 -15.71 31.84
CA ILE A 562 6.62 -16.70 31.53
C ILE A 562 5.52 -16.71 32.60
N VAL A 563 5.92 -16.78 33.88
CA VAL A 563 4.98 -16.81 35.03
C VAL A 563 4.18 -15.51 35.09
N ALA A 564 4.84 -14.37 34.94
CA ALA A 564 4.17 -13.06 34.97
C ALA A 564 3.12 -12.93 33.82
N PHE A 565 3.40 -13.47 32.64
CA PHE A 565 2.42 -13.45 31.56
C PHE A 565 1.22 -14.35 31.86
N VAL A 566 1.46 -15.56 32.37
CA VAL A 566 0.37 -16.49 32.68
C VAL A 566 -0.46 -15.99 33.87
N ASP A 567 0.18 -15.39 34.90
CA ASP A 567 -0.53 -14.75 35.99
C ASP A 567 -1.43 -13.60 35.50
N TRP A 568 -0.89 -12.77 34.61
CA TRP A 568 -1.66 -11.70 33.96
C TRP A 568 -2.87 -12.21 33.15
N LEU A 569 -2.76 -13.38 32.49
CA LEU A 569 -3.93 -14.02 31.86
C LEU A 569 -5.01 -14.39 32.90
N GLY A 570 -4.59 -14.79 34.12
CA GLY A 570 -5.51 -15.05 35.24
C GLY A 570 -6.23 -13.77 35.68
N GLU A 571 -5.50 -12.65 35.84
CA GLU A 571 -6.08 -11.34 36.15
C GLU A 571 -7.11 -10.88 35.12
N LEU A 572 -6.90 -11.24 33.85
CA LEU A 572 -7.80 -10.92 32.74
C LEU A 572 -9.02 -11.88 32.65
N GLY A 573 -9.11 -12.92 33.50
CA GLY A 573 -10.15 -13.92 33.41
C GLY A 573 -10.04 -14.85 32.19
N LEU A 574 -8.86 -14.95 31.59
CA LEU A 574 -8.60 -15.76 30.39
C LEU A 574 -8.13 -17.19 30.73
N LEU A 575 -7.90 -17.51 31.99
CA LEU A 575 -7.61 -18.88 32.43
C LEU A 575 -8.89 -19.60 32.87
N ARG A 576 -8.92 -20.92 32.67
CA ARG A 576 -9.98 -21.77 33.24
C ARG A 576 -9.85 -21.74 34.77
N GLY A 577 -11.02 -21.58 35.41
CA GLY A 577 -11.12 -21.64 36.85
C GLY A 577 -10.86 -23.04 37.42
#